data_1375e53dbf2352e17bc3937981d84e3f
#
_entry.id   1375e53dbf2352e17bc3937981d84e3f
#
_cell.length_a   1.000
_cell.length_b   1.000
_cell.length_c   1.000
_cell.angle_alpha   90.00
_cell.angle_beta   90.00
_cell.angle_gamma   90.00
#
_symmetry.space_group_name_H-M   'P 1'
#
loop_
_entity.id
_entity.type
_entity.pdbx_description
1 polymer ?
#
loop_
_entity_poly.entity_id
_entity_poly.type
_entity_poly.pdbx_seq_one_letter_code
_entity_poly.pdbx_strand_id
1 'polypeptide(L)'
;SAASDVYKRQLVELLEQIPYEHLLLTDELVAMIRSRVNYPLNESLLITLADHISFAIQRSEQGIRFSNPLMAPIREFYPQEYRLGMDCLAIIRQRCKADLSDDEGGFIALHIVNAELNTTMSVVNDVTRFVDGCVQVVECFYNCHFDRDALDFSRFTVHLRFFAQRVFQGKQEQENDPHDEVFRALIARNCSEHYKCACCIAEYVRNTWHCLLYTSPSPRDRG
;
A
#
# COMPACT_ATOMS: atom_id res chain seq x y z
N SER A 1 12.72 13.93 -24.88
CA SER A 1 13.49 12.68 -25.08
C SER A 1 12.56 11.59 -25.57
N ALA A 2 13.06 10.63 -26.37
CA ALA A 2 12.23 9.57 -26.95
C ALA A 2 11.34 8.85 -25.94
N ALA A 3 11.82 8.61 -24.72
CA ALA A 3 11.03 8.01 -23.62
C ALA A 3 9.86 8.89 -23.17
N SER A 4 10.04 10.23 -23.13
CA SER A 4 8.98 11.18 -22.80
C SER A 4 7.90 11.23 -23.90
N ASP A 5 8.29 11.07 -25.15
CA ASP A 5 7.35 11.12 -26.29
C ASP A 5 6.54 9.81 -26.39
N VAL A 6 7.14 8.67 -26.08
CA VAL A 6 6.43 7.38 -25.96
C VAL A 6 5.40 7.43 -24.83
N TYR A 7 5.78 7.93 -23.66
CA TYR A 7 4.88 8.06 -22.51
C TYR A 7 3.69 9.00 -22.81
N LYS A 8 3.94 10.15 -23.45
CA LYS A 8 2.87 11.08 -23.87
C LYS A 8 1.89 10.43 -24.85
N ARG A 9 2.41 9.64 -25.80
CA ARG A 9 1.57 8.93 -26.78
C ARG A 9 0.69 7.89 -26.10
N GLN A 10 1.26 7.06 -25.23
CA GLN A 10 0.50 6.08 -24.46
C GLN A 10 -0.59 6.73 -23.58
N LEU A 11 -0.29 7.91 -23.02
CA LEU A 11 -1.26 8.66 -22.22
C LEU A 11 -2.43 9.18 -23.10
N VAL A 12 -2.15 9.69 -24.28
CA VAL A 12 -3.18 10.13 -25.24
C VAL A 12 -4.04 8.96 -25.68
N GLU A 13 -3.43 7.84 -26.04
CA GLU A 13 -4.15 6.60 -26.43
C GLU A 13 -5.06 6.09 -25.30
N LEU A 14 -4.60 6.16 -24.05
CA LEU A 14 -5.40 5.80 -22.87
C LEU A 14 -6.60 6.74 -22.70
N LEU A 15 -6.38 8.03 -22.80
CA LEU A 15 -7.43 9.05 -22.67
C LEU A 15 -8.49 8.94 -23.75
N GLU A 16 -8.12 8.54 -24.98
CA GLU A 16 -9.05 8.31 -26.09
C GLU A 16 -9.99 7.10 -25.85
N GLN A 17 -9.58 6.15 -25.00
CA GLN A 17 -10.37 4.98 -24.65
C GLN A 17 -11.35 5.22 -23.49
N ILE A 18 -11.15 6.29 -22.71
CA ILE A 18 -11.98 6.59 -21.56
C ILE A 18 -13.15 7.49 -21.99
N PRO A 19 -14.43 7.09 -21.76
CA PRO A 19 -15.56 7.95 -22.03
C PRO A 19 -15.44 9.29 -21.30
N TYR A 20 -15.76 10.38 -21.99
CA TYR A 20 -15.65 11.74 -21.45
C TYR A 20 -16.43 11.92 -20.14
N GLU A 21 -17.60 11.28 -20.01
CA GLU A 21 -18.44 11.30 -18.81
C GLU A 21 -17.70 10.67 -17.60
N HIS A 22 -16.92 9.62 -17.84
CA HIS A 22 -16.13 8.99 -16.77
C HIS A 22 -14.94 9.87 -16.34
N LEU A 23 -14.33 10.61 -17.27
CA LEU A 23 -13.30 11.59 -16.94
C LEU A 23 -13.84 12.74 -16.08
N LEU A 24 -15.00 13.30 -16.44
CA LEU A 24 -15.66 14.34 -15.66
C LEU A 24 -16.03 13.86 -14.26
N LEU A 25 -16.63 12.67 -14.16
CA LEU A 25 -16.97 12.07 -12.86
C LEU A 25 -15.69 11.88 -12.02
N THR A 26 -14.63 11.37 -12.61
CA THR A 26 -13.39 11.14 -11.89
C THR A 26 -12.74 12.44 -11.44
N ASP A 27 -12.80 13.51 -12.21
CA ASP A 27 -12.30 14.83 -11.82
C ASP A 27 -13.03 15.35 -10.57
N GLU A 28 -14.37 15.22 -10.52
CA GLU A 28 -15.17 15.55 -9.33
C GLU A 28 -14.76 14.69 -8.11
N LEU A 29 -14.54 13.38 -8.32
CA LEU A 29 -14.10 12.48 -7.24
C LEU A 29 -12.70 12.83 -6.73
N VAL A 30 -11.77 13.13 -7.63
CA VAL A 30 -10.40 13.54 -7.26
C VAL A 30 -10.41 14.88 -6.51
N ALA A 31 -11.24 15.84 -6.94
CA ALA A 31 -11.42 17.10 -6.21
C ALA A 31 -11.97 16.86 -4.79
N MET A 32 -12.95 15.97 -4.64
CA MET A 32 -13.48 15.57 -3.34
C MET A 32 -12.40 14.90 -2.47
N ILE A 33 -11.64 13.96 -3.01
CA ILE A 33 -10.56 13.28 -2.29
C ILE A 33 -9.53 14.31 -1.81
N ARG A 34 -9.05 15.18 -2.70
CA ARG A 34 -8.07 16.23 -2.36
C ARG A 34 -8.55 17.18 -1.28
N SER A 35 -9.85 17.46 -1.20
CA SER A 35 -10.42 18.32 -0.16
C SER A 35 -10.48 17.68 1.22
N ARG A 36 -10.36 16.35 1.30
CA ARG A 36 -10.51 15.58 2.55
C ARG A 36 -9.23 14.96 3.08
N VAL A 37 -8.14 15.05 2.32
CA VAL A 37 -6.82 14.59 2.75
C VAL A 37 -5.92 15.79 3.07
N ASN A 38 -4.95 15.60 3.97
CA ASN A 38 -4.00 16.63 4.39
C ASN A 38 -2.58 16.40 3.86
N TYR A 39 -2.44 15.51 2.87
CA TYR A 39 -1.18 15.18 2.21
C TYR A 39 -1.30 15.38 0.69
N PRO A 40 -0.17 15.62 0.00
CA PRO A 40 -0.17 15.79 -1.45
C PRO A 40 -0.48 14.47 -2.15
N LEU A 41 -1.25 14.55 -3.22
CA LEU A 41 -1.54 13.43 -4.11
C LEU A 41 -0.91 13.69 -5.49
N ASN A 42 -0.27 12.65 -6.04
CA ASN A 42 0.30 12.71 -7.39
C ASN A 42 -0.79 13.07 -8.42
N GLU A 43 -0.42 13.88 -9.41
CA GLU A 43 -1.34 14.31 -10.47
C GLU A 43 -1.83 13.16 -11.36
N SER A 44 -1.08 12.07 -11.43
CA SER A 44 -1.48 10.86 -12.16
C SER A 44 -2.75 10.20 -11.62
N LEU A 45 -3.20 10.55 -10.39
CA LEU A 45 -4.39 9.96 -9.78
C LEU A 45 -5.62 10.10 -10.67
N LEU A 46 -5.83 11.26 -11.31
CA LEU A 46 -6.97 11.49 -12.18
C LEU A 46 -7.03 10.44 -13.29
N ILE A 47 -5.91 10.20 -13.96
CA ILE A 47 -5.84 9.30 -15.12
C ILE A 47 -5.93 7.84 -14.69
N THR A 48 -5.16 7.45 -13.68
CA THR A 48 -5.15 6.07 -13.22
C THR A 48 -6.48 5.65 -12.60
N LEU A 49 -7.17 6.57 -11.94
CA LEU A 49 -8.47 6.32 -11.35
C LEU A 49 -9.58 6.33 -12.42
N ALA A 50 -9.52 7.22 -13.43
CA ALA A 50 -10.47 7.24 -14.53
C ALA A 50 -10.40 5.96 -15.36
N ASP A 51 -9.20 5.46 -15.63
CA ASP A 51 -8.98 4.18 -16.30
C ASP A 51 -9.58 3.02 -15.50
N HIS A 52 -9.30 2.96 -14.20
CA HIS A 52 -9.86 1.95 -13.32
C HIS A 52 -11.39 1.98 -13.27
N ILE A 53 -12.00 3.15 -13.07
CA ILE A 53 -13.46 3.32 -12.99
C ILE A 53 -14.11 2.91 -14.31
N SER A 54 -13.55 3.36 -15.43
CA SER A 54 -14.07 3.02 -16.76
C SER A 54 -14.05 1.52 -17.00
N PHE A 55 -12.93 0.87 -16.66
CA PHE A 55 -12.77 -0.57 -16.78
C PHE A 55 -13.68 -1.36 -15.82
N ALA A 56 -13.86 -0.88 -14.58
CA ALA A 56 -14.76 -1.51 -13.62
C ALA A 56 -16.22 -1.46 -14.09
N ILE A 57 -16.69 -0.33 -14.63
CA ILE A 57 -18.03 -0.18 -15.19
C ILE A 57 -18.21 -1.14 -16.38
N GLN A 58 -17.28 -1.14 -17.33
CA GLN A 58 -17.34 -2.02 -18.50
C GLN A 58 -17.39 -3.50 -18.12
N ARG A 59 -16.62 -3.92 -17.11
CA ARG A 59 -16.66 -5.30 -16.60
C ARG A 59 -18.01 -5.64 -15.95
N SER A 60 -18.57 -4.70 -15.18
CA SER A 60 -19.86 -4.93 -14.51
C SER A 60 -21.00 -5.14 -15.51
N GLU A 61 -20.98 -4.46 -16.65
CA GLU A 61 -21.92 -4.65 -17.75
C GLU A 61 -21.81 -6.06 -18.38
N GLN A 62 -20.62 -6.65 -18.30
CA GLN A 62 -20.36 -8.03 -18.75
C GLN A 62 -20.63 -9.08 -17.66
N GLY A 63 -21.09 -8.66 -16.47
CA GLY A 63 -21.30 -9.54 -15.31
C GLY A 63 -20.01 -10.06 -14.67
N ILE A 64 -18.85 -9.46 -15.00
CA ILE A 64 -17.54 -9.87 -14.47
C ILE A 64 -17.26 -9.06 -13.19
N ARG A 65 -17.04 -9.76 -12.08
CA ARG A 65 -16.67 -9.16 -10.80
C ARG A 65 -15.29 -9.64 -10.36
N PHE A 66 -14.46 -8.73 -9.88
CA PHE A 66 -13.17 -9.06 -9.26
C PHE A 66 -13.29 -8.95 -7.75
N SER A 67 -12.73 -9.93 -7.07
CA SER A 67 -12.55 -9.88 -5.63
C SER A 67 -11.22 -9.22 -5.29
N ASN A 68 -11.23 -8.37 -4.27
CA ASN A 68 -10.01 -7.77 -3.75
C ASN A 68 -9.53 -8.54 -2.52
N PRO A 69 -8.47 -9.36 -2.63
CA PRO A 69 -7.99 -10.16 -1.51
C PRO A 69 -7.39 -9.33 -0.37
N LEU A 70 -7.17 -8.02 -0.61
CA LEU A 70 -6.60 -7.09 0.36
C LEU A 70 -7.65 -6.23 1.06
N MET A 71 -8.95 -6.51 0.92
CA MET A 71 -10.01 -5.70 1.54
C MET A 71 -9.85 -5.52 3.05
N ALA A 72 -9.55 -6.59 3.77
CA ALA A 72 -9.34 -6.52 5.22
C ALA A 72 -8.08 -5.71 5.57
N PRO A 73 -6.89 -5.99 5.01
CA PRO A 73 -5.69 -5.16 5.18
C PRO A 73 -5.89 -3.69 4.78
N ILE A 74 -6.59 -3.40 3.69
CA ILE A 74 -6.85 -2.02 3.25
C ILE A 74 -7.67 -1.27 4.28
N ARG A 75 -8.76 -1.86 4.75
CA ARG A 75 -9.62 -1.27 5.78
C ARG A 75 -8.87 -1.01 7.08
N GLU A 76 -7.93 -1.90 7.43
CA GLU A 76 -7.17 -1.85 8.66
C GLU A 76 -6.02 -0.84 8.61
N PHE A 77 -5.24 -0.84 7.51
CA PHE A 77 -4.00 -0.06 7.42
C PHE A 77 -4.20 1.30 6.74
N TYR A 78 -5.28 1.48 5.99
CA TYR A 78 -5.63 2.68 5.24
C TYR A 78 -7.09 3.11 5.50
N PRO A 79 -7.50 3.30 6.78
CA PRO A 79 -8.91 3.50 7.12
C PRO A 79 -9.50 4.78 6.52
N GLN A 80 -8.69 5.83 6.31
CA GLN A 80 -9.13 7.07 5.68
C GLN A 80 -9.35 6.87 4.18
N GLU A 81 -8.38 6.28 3.49
CA GLU A 81 -8.44 6.02 2.06
C GLU A 81 -9.53 5.00 1.73
N TYR A 82 -9.73 4.00 2.60
CA TYR A 82 -10.83 3.05 2.47
C TYR A 82 -12.20 3.75 2.53
N ARG A 83 -12.42 4.64 3.50
CA ARG A 83 -13.66 5.42 3.59
C ARG A 83 -13.88 6.27 2.35
N LEU A 84 -12.84 6.96 1.88
CA LEU A 84 -12.89 7.76 0.66
C LEU A 84 -13.20 6.89 -0.57
N GLY A 85 -12.60 5.70 -0.66
CA GLY A 85 -12.89 4.74 -1.73
C GLY A 85 -14.35 4.29 -1.74
N MET A 86 -14.93 4.01 -0.57
CA MET A 86 -16.35 3.64 -0.44
C MET A 86 -17.28 4.82 -0.78
N ASP A 87 -16.95 6.04 -0.38
CA ASP A 87 -17.70 7.25 -0.75
C ASP A 87 -17.68 7.46 -2.28
N CYS A 88 -16.51 7.31 -2.90
CA CYS A 88 -16.39 7.36 -4.36
C CYS A 88 -17.25 6.28 -5.03
N LEU A 89 -17.19 5.04 -4.53
CA LEU A 89 -17.98 3.93 -5.06
C LEU A 89 -19.48 4.20 -4.99
N ALA A 90 -19.96 4.78 -3.89
CA ALA A 90 -21.38 5.15 -3.75
C ALA A 90 -21.81 6.18 -4.82
N ILE A 91 -20.98 7.19 -5.08
CA ILE A 91 -21.24 8.20 -6.12
C ILE A 91 -21.23 7.55 -7.51
N ILE A 92 -20.25 6.67 -7.80
CA ILE A 92 -20.16 5.98 -9.10
C ILE A 92 -21.39 5.11 -9.33
N ARG A 93 -21.79 4.30 -8.35
CA ARG A 93 -23.00 3.46 -8.42
C ARG A 93 -24.24 4.28 -8.75
N GLN A 94 -24.39 5.42 -8.09
CA GLN A 94 -25.53 6.30 -8.29
C GLN A 94 -25.52 6.97 -9.67
N ARG A 95 -24.38 7.51 -10.09
CA ARG A 95 -24.25 8.28 -11.35
C ARG A 95 -24.28 7.39 -12.59
N CYS A 96 -23.53 6.29 -12.55
CA CYS A 96 -23.38 5.37 -13.68
C CYS A 96 -24.41 4.24 -13.67
N LYS A 97 -25.22 4.09 -12.61
CA LYS A 97 -26.17 2.97 -12.42
C LYS A 97 -25.48 1.60 -12.58
N ALA A 98 -24.20 1.52 -12.22
CA ALA A 98 -23.38 0.33 -12.38
C ALA A 98 -23.48 -0.57 -11.14
N ASP A 99 -23.64 -1.89 -11.35
CA ASP A 99 -23.65 -2.90 -10.27
C ASP A 99 -22.21 -3.30 -9.92
N LEU A 100 -21.53 -2.42 -9.22
CA LEU A 100 -20.15 -2.62 -8.75
C LEU A 100 -20.16 -3.26 -7.36
N SER A 101 -19.24 -4.18 -7.08
CA SER A 101 -19.04 -4.76 -5.75
C SER A 101 -18.33 -3.78 -4.79
N ASP A 102 -18.37 -4.06 -3.48
CA ASP A 102 -17.63 -3.27 -2.49
C ASP A 102 -16.11 -3.37 -2.66
N ASP A 103 -15.65 -4.44 -3.30
CA ASP A 103 -14.23 -4.61 -3.66
C ASP A 103 -13.67 -3.44 -4.48
N GLU A 104 -14.50 -2.81 -5.32
CA GLU A 104 -14.10 -1.64 -6.12
C GLU A 104 -13.77 -0.43 -5.23
N GLY A 105 -14.45 -0.27 -4.10
CA GLY A 105 -14.09 0.74 -3.10
C GLY A 105 -12.69 0.52 -2.53
N GLY A 106 -12.30 -0.73 -2.31
CA GLY A 106 -10.94 -1.11 -1.91
C GLY A 106 -9.89 -0.84 -2.99
N PHE A 107 -10.21 -1.12 -4.25
CA PHE A 107 -9.31 -0.78 -5.36
C PHE A 107 -9.14 0.74 -5.51
N ILE A 108 -10.22 1.53 -5.38
CA ILE A 108 -10.15 3.00 -5.38
C ILE A 108 -9.26 3.49 -4.23
N ALA A 109 -9.42 2.92 -3.03
CA ALA A 109 -8.55 3.24 -1.89
C ALA A 109 -7.07 3.02 -2.20
N LEU A 110 -6.72 1.91 -2.86
CA LEU A 110 -5.33 1.64 -3.27
C LEU A 110 -4.81 2.64 -4.31
N HIS A 111 -5.66 3.16 -5.20
CA HIS A 111 -5.28 4.24 -6.10
C HIS A 111 -4.94 5.53 -5.35
N ILE A 112 -5.69 5.86 -4.28
CA ILE A 112 -5.41 7.00 -3.41
C ILE A 112 -4.07 6.80 -2.69
N VAL A 113 -3.84 5.64 -2.07
CA VAL A 113 -2.57 5.28 -1.42
C VAL A 113 -1.40 5.35 -2.40
N ASN A 114 -1.59 4.84 -3.63
CA ASN A 114 -0.58 4.92 -4.68
C ASN A 114 -0.18 6.37 -5.01
N ALA A 115 -1.17 7.25 -5.09
CA ALA A 115 -0.94 8.67 -5.35
C ALA A 115 -0.28 9.40 -4.17
N GLU A 116 -0.59 9.01 -2.92
CA GLU A 116 0.09 9.49 -1.72
C GLU A 116 1.57 9.09 -1.69
N LEU A 117 1.83 7.80 -1.91
CA LEU A 117 3.19 7.23 -1.85
C LEU A 117 4.04 7.55 -3.09
N ASN A 118 3.46 8.16 -4.11
CA ASN A 118 4.11 8.44 -5.40
C ASN A 118 4.85 7.22 -5.98
N THR A 119 4.17 6.09 -6.03
CA THR A 119 4.73 4.79 -6.42
C THR A 119 3.86 4.10 -7.49
N THR A 120 4.00 2.79 -7.66
CA THR A 120 3.17 2.00 -8.58
C THR A 120 2.17 1.13 -7.81
N MET A 121 1.06 0.77 -8.45
CA MET A 121 0.04 -0.09 -7.84
C MET A 121 0.61 -1.45 -7.37
N SER A 122 1.57 -1.99 -8.09
CA SER A 122 2.29 -3.21 -7.69
C SER A 122 2.99 -3.02 -6.34
N VAL A 123 3.73 -1.92 -6.18
CA VAL A 123 4.44 -1.61 -4.92
C VAL A 123 3.46 -1.40 -3.77
N VAL A 124 2.32 -0.74 -4.00
CA VAL A 124 1.30 -0.56 -2.96
C VAL A 124 0.73 -1.90 -2.49
N ASN A 125 0.44 -2.80 -3.42
CA ASN A 125 -0.01 -4.15 -3.08
C ASN A 125 1.04 -4.91 -2.26
N ASP A 126 2.31 -4.82 -2.66
CA ASP A 126 3.41 -5.47 -1.95
C ASP A 126 3.63 -4.86 -0.55
N VAL A 127 3.58 -3.52 -0.43
CA VAL A 127 3.64 -2.83 0.88
C VAL A 127 2.49 -3.30 1.79
N THR A 128 1.28 -3.39 1.26
CA THR A 128 0.11 -3.81 2.05
C THR A 128 0.26 -5.24 2.56
N ARG A 129 0.68 -6.16 1.69
CA ARG A 129 0.96 -7.56 2.08
C ARG A 129 2.11 -7.67 3.07
N PHE A 130 3.15 -6.85 2.89
CA PHE A 130 4.29 -6.81 3.79
C PHE A 130 3.87 -6.41 5.20
N VAL A 131 3.08 -5.33 5.33
CA VAL A 131 2.58 -4.85 6.62
C VAL A 131 1.71 -5.91 7.29
N ASP A 132 0.77 -6.51 6.55
CA ASP A 132 -0.11 -7.56 7.05
C ASP A 132 0.69 -8.75 7.60
N GLY A 133 1.67 -9.25 6.84
CA GLY A 133 2.51 -10.36 7.27
C GLY A 133 3.37 -10.03 8.49
N CYS A 134 3.93 -8.81 8.57
CA CYS A 134 4.70 -8.39 9.75
C CYS A 134 3.80 -8.31 11.01
N VAL A 135 2.57 -7.80 10.87
CA VAL A 135 1.58 -7.77 11.96
C VAL A 135 1.28 -9.18 12.44
N GLN A 136 1.01 -10.11 11.53
CA GLN A 136 0.77 -11.52 11.86
C GLN A 136 1.95 -12.18 12.59
N VAL A 137 3.19 -11.90 12.16
CA VAL A 137 4.39 -12.42 12.85
C VAL A 137 4.45 -11.91 14.29
N VAL A 138 4.14 -10.63 14.55
CA VAL A 138 4.14 -10.08 15.91
C VAL A 138 3.02 -10.69 16.75
N GLU A 139 1.82 -10.80 16.21
CA GLU A 139 0.68 -11.43 16.90
C GLU A 139 0.95 -12.87 17.27
N CYS A 140 1.53 -13.64 16.35
CA CYS A 140 1.94 -15.01 16.60
C CYS A 140 3.06 -15.11 17.65
N PHE A 141 4.06 -14.23 17.59
CA PHE A 141 5.20 -14.25 18.51
C PHE A 141 4.76 -13.99 19.94
N TYR A 142 3.90 -13.00 20.16
CA TYR A 142 3.40 -12.65 21.50
C TYR A 142 2.12 -13.39 21.90
N ASN A 143 1.57 -14.23 21.02
CA ASN A 143 0.28 -14.91 21.19
C ASN A 143 -0.83 -13.93 21.63
N CYS A 144 -0.96 -12.82 20.92
CA CYS A 144 -1.92 -11.76 21.19
C CYS A 144 -2.54 -11.24 19.89
N HIS A 145 -3.57 -10.43 20.02
CA HIS A 145 -4.12 -9.64 18.93
C HIS A 145 -3.96 -8.16 19.26
N PHE A 146 -3.58 -7.37 18.27
CA PHE A 146 -3.53 -5.93 18.41
C PHE A 146 -4.95 -5.35 18.58
N ASP A 147 -5.07 -4.37 19.45
CA ASP A 147 -6.19 -3.45 19.41
C ASP A 147 -6.02 -2.53 18.20
N ARG A 148 -6.84 -2.76 17.17
CA ARG A 148 -6.76 -2.06 15.88
C ARG A 148 -7.09 -0.56 15.97
N ASP A 149 -7.81 -0.15 17.01
CA ASP A 149 -8.17 1.25 17.27
C ASP A 149 -7.11 1.97 18.12
N ALA A 150 -6.13 1.24 18.65
CA ALA A 150 -5.08 1.82 19.47
C ALA A 150 -4.12 2.70 18.66
N LEU A 151 -3.72 3.83 19.26
CA LEU A 151 -2.75 4.75 18.63
C LEU A 151 -1.40 4.07 18.36
N ASP A 152 -0.96 3.17 19.25
CA ASP A 152 0.31 2.45 19.09
C ASP A 152 0.26 1.49 17.91
N PHE A 153 -0.87 0.83 17.64
CA PHE A 153 -1.05 0.03 16.44
C PHE A 153 -0.97 0.88 15.17
N SER A 154 -1.66 2.02 15.16
CA SER A 154 -1.59 2.96 14.04
C SER A 154 -0.15 3.43 13.78
N ARG A 155 0.60 3.80 14.82
CA ARG A 155 2.01 4.18 14.70
C ARG A 155 2.87 3.03 14.17
N PHE A 156 2.69 1.84 14.70
CA PHE A 156 3.43 0.66 14.28
C PHE A 156 3.21 0.36 12.78
N THR A 157 1.98 0.36 12.31
CA THR A 157 1.65 0.11 10.90
C THR A 157 2.19 1.20 9.98
N VAL A 158 2.16 2.47 10.39
CA VAL A 158 2.79 3.58 9.66
C VAL A 158 4.30 3.36 9.50
N HIS A 159 5.00 2.98 10.57
CA HIS A 159 6.44 2.68 10.50
C HIS A 159 6.73 1.48 9.59
N LEU A 160 5.91 0.43 9.65
CA LEU A 160 6.05 -0.72 8.74
C LEU A 160 5.83 -0.34 7.27
N ARG A 161 4.87 0.54 6.98
CA ARG A 161 4.63 1.05 5.60
C ARG A 161 5.86 1.77 5.05
N PHE A 162 6.43 2.71 5.83
CA PHE A 162 7.65 3.41 5.41
C PHE A 162 8.85 2.47 5.27
N PHE A 163 8.97 1.49 6.14
CA PHE A 163 10.01 0.48 6.04
C PHE A 163 9.85 -0.36 4.76
N ALA A 164 8.66 -0.90 4.51
CA ALA A 164 8.35 -1.64 3.30
C ALA A 164 8.63 -0.83 2.03
N GLN A 165 8.22 0.44 2.01
CA GLN A 165 8.47 1.32 0.87
C GLN A 165 9.96 1.47 0.57
N ARG A 166 10.82 1.62 1.60
CA ARG A 166 12.28 1.67 1.42
C ARG A 166 12.83 0.35 0.87
N VAL A 167 12.34 -0.78 1.39
CA VAL A 167 12.72 -2.12 0.93
C VAL A 167 12.40 -2.30 -0.56
N PHE A 168 11.18 -1.95 -0.98
CA PHE A 168 10.75 -2.14 -2.38
C PHE A 168 11.29 -1.08 -3.35
N GLN A 169 11.69 0.09 -2.87
CA GLN A 169 12.35 1.10 -3.71
C GLN A 169 13.86 0.84 -3.91
N GLY A 170 14.39 -0.24 -3.35
CA GLY A 170 15.80 -0.59 -3.51
C GLY A 170 16.77 0.41 -2.87
N LYS A 171 16.30 1.27 -1.97
CA LYS A 171 17.16 2.14 -1.18
C LYS A 171 17.86 1.27 -0.12
N GLN A 172 19.00 0.71 -0.50
CA GLN A 172 19.88 0.05 0.44
C GLN A 172 20.24 1.06 1.55
N GLU A 173 20.00 0.69 2.79
CA GLU A 173 20.57 1.43 3.91
C GLU A 173 22.09 1.42 3.76
N GLN A 174 22.68 2.59 3.93
CA GLN A 174 24.14 2.77 3.91
C GLN A 174 24.79 1.80 4.88
N GLU A 175 26.02 1.40 4.50
CA GLU A 175 26.90 0.52 5.24
C GLU A 175 26.85 0.71 6.77
N ASN A 176 26.87 -0.41 7.48
CA ASN A 176 26.88 -0.51 8.94
C ASN A 176 27.77 0.55 9.60
N ASP A 177 27.15 1.56 10.21
CA ASP A 177 27.85 2.43 11.15
C ASP A 177 28.28 1.56 12.36
N PRO A 178 29.54 1.59 12.81
CA PRO A 178 29.97 0.90 14.02
C PRO A 178 29.12 1.22 15.26
N HIS A 179 28.49 2.39 15.31
CA HIS A 179 27.55 2.78 16.35
C HIS A 179 26.26 1.94 16.31
N ASP A 180 25.81 1.49 15.14
CA ASP A 180 24.64 0.63 14.99
C ASP A 180 24.84 -0.74 15.65
N GLU A 181 26.05 -1.30 15.62
CA GLU A 181 26.35 -2.59 16.23
C GLU A 181 26.30 -2.53 17.75
N VAL A 182 26.85 -1.46 18.34
CA VAL A 182 26.76 -1.19 19.79
C VAL A 182 25.30 -0.98 20.22
N PHE A 183 24.54 -0.22 19.44
CA PHE A 183 23.11 0.04 19.71
C PHE A 183 22.27 -1.23 19.61
N ARG A 184 22.50 -2.06 18.59
CA ARG A 184 21.85 -3.38 18.45
C ARG A 184 22.17 -4.31 19.62
N ALA A 185 23.42 -4.37 20.06
CA ALA A 185 23.83 -5.17 21.22
C ALA A 185 23.14 -4.68 22.51
N LEU A 186 22.97 -3.37 22.66
CA LEU A 186 22.28 -2.78 23.80
C LEU A 186 20.79 -3.14 23.82
N ILE A 187 20.11 -3.06 22.66
CA ILE A 187 18.70 -3.46 22.51
C ILE A 187 18.55 -4.96 22.76
N ALA A 188 19.41 -5.78 22.17
CA ALA A 188 19.36 -7.24 22.36
C ALA A 188 19.48 -7.64 23.83
N ARG A 189 20.27 -6.87 24.60
CA ARG A 189 20.48 -7.11 26.03
C ARG A 189 19.32 -6.63 26.90
N ASN A 190 18.80 -5.40 26.61
CA ASN A 190 17.84 -4.73 27.48
C ASN A 190 16.38 -5.03 27.09
N CYS A 191 16.15 -5.38 25.81
CA CYS A 191 14.82 -5.65 25.23
C CYS A 191 14.83 -6.98 24.47
N SER A 192 15.33 -8.06 25.11
CA SER A 192 15.63 -9.34 24.45
C SER A 192 14.43 -9.95 23.72
N GLU A 193 13.22 -9.86 24.30
CA GLU A 193 11.99 -10.38 23.66
C GLU A 193 11.63 -9.58 22.41
N HIS A 194 11.72 -8.26 22.46
CA HIS A 194 11.43 -7.41 21.31
C HIS A 194 12.49 -7.60 20.19
N TYR A 195 13.74 -7.82 20.58
CA TYR A 195 14.80 -8.14 19.63
C TYR A 195 14.55 -9.50 18.94
N LYS A 196 14.12 -10.51 19.67
CA LYS A 196 13.75 -11.82 19.09
C LYS A 196 12.58 -11.69 18.12
N CYS A 197 11.56 -10.91 18.48
CA CYS A 197 10.42 -10.63 17.59
C CYS A 197 10.89 -9.92 16.31
N ALA A 198 11.76 -8.93 16.42
CA ALA A 198 12.33 -8.25 15.25
C ALA A 198 13.13 -9.21 14.36
N CYS A 199 13.86 -10.17 14.95
CA CYS A 199 14.53 -11.24 14.18
C CYS A 199 13.55 -12.12 13.43
N CYS A 200 12.38 -12.47 14.03
CA CYS A 200 11.33 -13.24 13.35
C CYS A 200 10.75 -12.46 12.17
N ILE A 201 10.52 -11.15 12.33
CA ILE A 201 10.09 -10.27 11.22
C ILE A 201 11.15 -10.28 10.10
N ALA A 202 12.43 -10.11 10.45
CA ALA A 202 13.50 -10.09 9.47
C ALA A 202 13.63 -11.42 8.71
N GLU A 203 13.42 -12.54 9.39
CA GLU A 203 13.41 -13.88 8.78
C GLU A 203 12.20 -14.05 7.85
N TYR A 204 11.01 -13.65 8.28
CA TYR A 204 9.81 -13.63 7.44
C TYR A 204 10.02 -12.82 6.16
N VAL A 205 10.53 -11.60 6.29
CA VAL A 205 10.77 -10.71 5.15
C VAL A 205 11.79 -11.30 4.18
N ARG A 206 12.88 -11.87 4.68
CA ARG A 206 13.90 -12.54 3.87
C ARG A 206 13.32 -13.72 3.09
N ASN A 207 12.54 -14.56 3.74
CA ASN A 207 12.00 -15.78 3.16
C ASN A 207 10.87 -15.51 2.15
N THR A 208 10.04 -14.49 2.42
CA THR A 208 8.86 -14.18 1.60
C THR A 208 9.21 -13.26 0.42
N TRP A 209 10.09 -12.28 0.64
CA TRP A 209 10.36 -11.21 -0.31
C TRP A 209 11.75 -11.28 -0.94
N HIS A 210 12.56 -12.29 -0.58
CA HIS A 210 13.95 -12.47 -1.04
C HIS A 210 14.81 -11.22 -0.88
N CYS A 211 14.45 -10.33 0.04
CA CYS A 211 15.16 -9.11 0.33
C CYS A 211 16.35 -9.39 1.25
N LEU A 212 17.53 -8.91 0.88
CA LEU A 212 18.70 -8.91 1.75
C LEU A 212 18.52 -7.82 2.82
N LEU A 213 17.81 -8.16 3.90
CA LEU A 213 17.93 -7.38 5.11
C LEU A 213 19.24 -7.76 5.80
N TYR A 214 20.13 -6.81 5.94
CA TYR A 214 21.35 -6.97 6.75
C TYR A 214 20.94 -7.13 8.21
N THR A 215 20.68 -8.37 8.61
CA THR A 215 20.70 -8.76 10.02
C THR A 215 22.07 -9.38 10.30
N SER A 216 22.73 -8.94 11.36
CA SER A 216 23.96 -9.57 11.86
C SER A 216 23.88 -11.10 11.81
N PRO A 217 25.00 -11.79 11.54
CA PRO A 217 25.01 -13.24 11.49
C PRO A 217 24.45 -13.80 12.81
N SER A 218 23.56 -14.80 12.68
CA SER A 218 23.00 -15.53 13.81
C SER A 218 24.14 -16.05 14.69
N PRO A 219 24.00 -16.07 16.04
CA PRO A 219 24.97 -16.68 16.94
C PRO A 219 25.28 -18.16 16.66
N ARG A 220 24.52 -18.79 15.75
CA ARG A 220 24.71 -20.20 15.35
C ARG A 220 25.82 -20.41 14.30
N ASP A 221 26.31 -19.33 13.66
CA ASP A 221 27.33 -19.44 12.61
C ASP A 221 28.76 -19.25 13.14
N ARG A 222 28.98 -19.24 14.44
CA ARG A 222 30.30 -19.31 15.07
C ARG A 222 30.45 -20.68 15.74
N GLY A 223 30.67 -21.71 14.89
CA GLY A 223 31.17 -22.99 15.26
C GLY A 223 32.64 -23.12 14.93
#